data_582722bd3134b99dc4f19fe3e357bcc2
#
_entry.id   582722bd3134b99dc4f19fe3e357bcc2
#
_cell.length_a   1.000
_cell.length_b   1.000
_cell.length_c   1.000
_cell.angle_alpha   90.00
_cell.angle_beta   90.00
_cell.angle_gamma   90.00
#
_symmetry.space_group_name_H-M   'P 1'
#
loop_
_entity.id
_entity.type
_entity.pdbx_description
1 polymer ?
#
loop_
_entity_poly.entity_id
_entity_poly.type
_entity_poly.pdbx_seq_one_letter_code
_entity_poly.pdbx_strand_id
1 'polypeptide(L)'
;MVVLGVLVANEMLGRFWAIPSVDAKGIYAVALSEILGIALPVAVALRLRRKPAFHKRLILIGTIAMTTAGFGRWPVDFLLHKPLPAMVAAYGALLPLAAYDLLSMQRVHRATASGGAWVVLIELTGAAICHTAAWDSFATHMHSFGC
;
A
#
# COMPACT_ATOMS: atom_id res chain seq x y z
N MET A 1 -15.13 -0.08 -1.33
CA MET A 1 -13.77 0.49 -1.52
C MET A 1 -12.80 -0.54 -2.09
N VAL A 2 -12.56 -1.70 -1.45
CA VAL A 2 -11.61 -2.72 -1.95
C VAL A 2 -11.96 -3.21 -3.36
N VAL A 3 -13.22 -3.58 -3.59
CA VAL A 3 -13.71 -4.04 -4.92
C VAL A 3 -13.46 -2.97 -6.00
N LEU A 4 -13.80 -1.72 -5.71
CA LEU A 4 -13.53 -0.60 -6.62
C LEU A 4 -12.03 -0.42 -6.89
N GLY A 5 -11.20 -0.56 -5.85
CA GLY A 5 -9.74 -0.51 -6.00
C GLY A 5 -9.21 -1.58 -6.94
N VAL A 6 -9.67 -2.83 -6.78
CA VAL A 6 -9.29 -3.94 -7.66
C VAL A 6 -9.77 -3.71 -9.10
N LEU A 7 -10.98 -3.23 -9.29
CA LEU A 7 -11.51 -2.91 -10.62
C LEU A 7 -10.68 -1.82 -11.32
N VAL A 8 -10.33 -0.75 -10.59
CA VAL A 8 -9.46 0.32 -11.10
C VAL A 8 -8.07 -0.20 -11.42
N ALA A 9 -7.50 -1.07 -10.57
CA ALA A 9 -6.19 -1.67 -10.82
C ALA A 9 -6.21 -2.52 -12.11
N ASN A 10 -7.25 -3.31 -12.35
CA ASN A 10 -7.41 -4.09 -13.57
C ASN A 10 -7.57 -3.20 -14.82
N GLU A 11 -8.35 -2.12 -14.72
CA GLU A 11 -8.48 -1.14 -15.79
C GLU A 11 -7.14 -0.48 -16.12
N MET A 12 -6.35 -0.12 -15.11
CA MET A 12 -5.01 0.44 -15.30
C MET A 12 -4.06 -0.58 -15.96
N LEU A 13 -4.13 -1.85 -15.58
CA LEU A 13 -3.35 -2.91 -16.20
C LEU A 13 -3.62 -2.95 -17.71
N GLY A 14 -4.91 -2.95 -18.13
CA GLY A 14 -5.30 -2.95 -19.54
C GLY A 14 -4.78 -1.71 -20.28
N ARG A 15 -4.92 -0.52 -19.69
CA ARG A 15 -4.48 0.74 -20.31
C ARG A 15 -2.96 0.83 -20.49
N PHE A 16 -2.20 0.41 -19.48
CA PHE A 16 -0.73 0.49 -19.52
C PHE A 16 -0.09 -0.67 -20.27
N TRP A 17 -0.81 -1.77 -20.49
CA TRP A 17 -0.31 -2.92 -21.25
C TRP A 17 0.09 -2.57 -22.68
N ALA A 18 -0.64 -1.64 -23.30
CA ALA A 18 -0.38 -1.17 -24.66
C ALA A 18 0.80 -0.19 -24.78
N ILE A 19 1.39 0.26 -23.67
CA ILE A 19 2.46 1.26 -23.65
C ILE A 19 3.82 0.58 -23.38
N PRO A 20 4.68 0.40 -24.41
CA PRO A 20 5.93 -0.37 -24.28
C PRO A 20 6.94 0.20 -23.27
N SER A 21 6.86 1.50 -22.97
CA SER A 21 7.76 2.19 -22.03
C SER A 21 7.34 2.09 -20.57
N VAL A 22 6.18 1.46 -20.27
CA VAL A 22 5.61 1.39 -18.92
C VAL A 22 5.58 -0.05 -18.45
N ASP A 23 6.10 -0.30 -17.26
CA ASP A 23 5.97 -1.60 -16.59
C ASP A 23 4.57 -1.75 -15.98
N ALA A 24 3.61 -2.12 -16.83
CA ALA A 24 2.22 -2.33 -16.43
C ALA A 24 2.08 -3.40 -15.34
N LYS A 25 2.90 -4.46 -15.38
CA LYS A 25 2.87 -5.57 -14.42
C LYS A 25 3.39 -5.14 -13.05
N GLY A 26 4.46 -4.34 -13.01
CA GLY A 26 4.98 -3.77 -11.78
C GLY A 26 4.00 -2.79 -11.15
N ILE A 27 3.39 -1.90 -11.93
CA ILE A 27 2.36 -0.97 -11.46
C ILE A 27 1.16 -1.74 -10.88
N TYR A 28 0.75 -2.83 -11.50
CA TYR A 28 -0.34 -3.67 -11.03
C TYR A 28 -0.01 -4.35 -9.69
N ALA A 29 1.23 -4.84 -9.51
CA ALA A 29 1.68 -5.41 -8.26
C ALA A 29 1.63 -4.38 -7.12
N VAL A 30 2.13 -3.18 -7.37
CA VAL A 30 2.09 -2.07 -6.39
C VAL A 30 0.65 -1.71 -6.05
N ALA A 31 -0.22 -1.55 -7.04
CA ALA A 31 -1.62 -1.21 -6.79
C ALA A 31 -2.35 -2.26 -5.95
N LEU A 32 -2.11 -3.54 -6.17
CA LEU A 32 -2.71 -4.61 -5.36
C LEU A 32 -2.12 -4.65 -3.94
N SER A 33 -0.81 -4.44 -3.77
CA SER A 33 -0.19 -4.38 -2.44
C SER A 33 -0.71 -3.18 -1.63
N GLU A 34 -0.89 -2.01 -2.24
CA GLU A 34 -1.52 -0.85 -1.60
C GLU A 34 -2.95 -1.16 -1.14
N ILE A 35 -3.77 -1.78 -2.01
CA ILE A 35 -5.15 -2.17 -1.66
C ILE A 35 -5.16 -3.12 -0.45
N LEU A 36 -4.29 -4.12 -0.42
CA LEU A 36 -4.16 -5.06 0.69
C LEU A 36 -3.59 -4.38 1.95
N GLY A 37 -2.63 -3.48 1.76
CA GLY A 37 -2.04 -2.66 2.82
C GLY A 37 -3.08 -1.86 3.59
N ILE A 38 -4.10 -1.33 2.90
CA ILE A 38 -5.20 -0.57 3.48
C ILE A 38 -6.31 -1.49 4.01
N ALA A 39 -6.69 -2.49 3.22
CA ALA A 39 -7.88 -3.30 3.48
C ALA A 39 -7.81 -4.02 4.83
N LEU A 40 -6.68 -4.63 5.17
CA LEU A 40 -6.55 -5.38 6.41
C LEU A 40 -6.55 -4.49 7.65
N PRO A 41 -5.73 -3.42 7.78
CA PRO A 41 -5.81 -2.52 8.92
C PRO A 41 -7.20 -1.93 9.13
N VAL A 42 -7.87 -1.51 8.06
CA VAL A 42 -9.23 -0.94 8.13
C VAL A 42 -10.23 -2.00 8.57
N ALA A 43 -10.19 -3.21 8.01
CA ALA A 43 -11.09 -4.30 8.41
C ALA A 43 -10.92 -4.68 9.89
N VAL A 44 -9.67 -4.78 10.36
CA VAL A 44 -9.36 -5.04 11.77
C VAL A 44 -9.79 -3.87 12.65
N ALA A 45 -9.59 -2.63 12.21
CA ALA A 45 -10.05 -1.44 12.92
C ALA A 45 -11.57 -1.45 13.12
N LEU A 46 -12.32 -1.81 12.09
CA LEU A 46 -13.80 -1.90 12.16
C LEU A 46 -14.25 -3.00 13.12
N ARG A 47 -13.58 -4.15 13.12
CA ARG A 47 -13.85 -5.23 14.09
C ARG A 47 -13.54 -4.80 15.52
N LEU A 48 -12.47 -4.02 15.70
CA LEU A 48 -12.02 -3.52 17.01
C LEU A 48 -12.60 -2.14 17.36
N ARG A 49 -13.68 -1.70 16.72
CA ARG A 49 -14.33 -0.39 16.95
C ARG A 49 -14.67 -0.10 18.41
N ARG A 50 -14.91 -1.14 19.20
CA ARG A 50 -15.16 -1.03 20.64
C ARG A 50 -13.90 -0.78 21.48
N LYS A 51 -12.71 -0.92 20.88
CA LYS A 51 -11.40 -0.63 21.50
C LYS A 51 -10.80 0.62 20.85
N PRO A 52 -11.11 1.83 21.36
CA PRO A 52 -10.79 3.09 20.67
C PRO A 52 -9.30 3.28 20.42
N ALA A 53 -8.44 2.80 21.31
CA ALA A 53 -6.99 2.89 21.15
C ALA A 53 -6.47 2.09 19.94
N PHE A 54 -7.02 0.90 19.68
CA PHE A 54 -6.70 0.08 18.51
C PHE A 54 -7.32 0.68 17.24
N HIS A 55 -8.60 1.02 17.31
CA HIS A 55 -9.34 1.53 16.16
C HIS A 55 -8.69 2.76 15.53
N LYS A 56 -8.40 3.79 16.35
CA LYS A 56 -7.80 5.04 15.88
C LYS A 56 -6.43 4.81 15.21
N ARG A 57 -5.58 3.98 15.82
CA ARG A 57 -4.24 3.69 15.28
C ARG A 57 -4.29 2.93 13.96
N LEU A 58 -5.14 1.91 13.87
CA LEU A 58 -5.26 1.11 12.65
C LEU A 58 -5.89 1.89 11.50
N ILE A 59 -6.86 2.77 11.77
CA ILE A 59 -7.40 3.69 10.75
C ILE A 59 -6.30 4.63 10.26
N LEU A 60 -5.52 5.22 11.18
CA LEU A 60 -4.43 6.13 10.82
C LEU A 60 -3.37 5.42 9.98
N ILE A 61 -2.98 4.18 10.34
CA ILE A 61 -2.03 3.37 9.56
C ILE A 61 -2.58 3.06 8.17
N GLY A 62 -3.86 2.69 8.05
CA GLY A 62 -4.51 2.50 6.75
C GLY A 62 -4.52 3.78 5.91
N THR A 63 -4.69 4.95 6.53
CA THR A 63 -4.61 6.24 5.84
C THR A 63 -3.17 6.52 5.37
N ILE A 64 -2.16 6.24 6.20
CA ILE A 64 -0.74 6.38 5.84
C ILE A 64 -0.41 5.49 4.63
N ALA A 65 -0.91 4.25 4.60
CA ALA A 65 -0.72 3.36 3.46
C ALA A 65 -1.27 3.94 2.13
N MET A 66 -2.35 4.73 2.17
CA MET A 66 -2.86 5.43 0.97
C MET A 66 -1.97 6.58 0.50
N THR A 67 -1.15 7.15 1.36
CA THR A 67 -0.35 8.32 0.99
C THR A 67 0.79 7.98 0.03
N THR A 68 1.22 6.72 -0.05
CA THR A 68 2.24 6.26 -1.00
C THR A 68 1.84 6.57 -2.44
N ALA A 69 0.59 6.24 -2.82
CA ALA A 69 0.05 6.58 -4.13
C ALA A 69 -0.04 8.09 -4.38
N GLY A 70 -0.28 8.88 -3.33
CA GLY A 70 -0.28 10.33 -3.38
C GLY A 70 1.11 10.91 -3.66
N PHE A 71 2.12 10.46 -2.92
CA PHE A 71 3.50 10.91 -3.07
C PHE A 71 4.08 10.56 -4.45
N GLY A 72 3.76 9.39 -4.99
CA GLY A 72 4.20 8.98 -6.33
C GLY A 72 3.63 9.82 -7.48
N ARG A 73 2.59 10.64 -7.22
CA ARG A 73 1.97 11.56 -8.20
C ARG A 73 2.34 13.02 -7.96
N TRP A 74 3.11 13.32 -6.95
CA TRP A 74 3.50 14.69 -6.64
C TRP A 74 4.46 15.22 -7.72
N PRO A 75 4.28 16.44 -8.23
CA PRO A 75 5.09 17.01 -9.29
C PRO A 75 6.47 17.47 -8.78
N VAL A 76 7.18 16.58 -8.10
CA VAL A 76 8.55 16.80 -7.61
C VAL A 76 9.40 15.72 -8.24
N ASP A 77 10.37 16.13 -9.09
CA ASP A 77 11.22 15.20 -9.86
C ASP A 77 11.89 14.11 -9.01
N PHE A 78 12.19 14.44 -7.76
CA PHE A 78 12.76 13.51 -6.80
C PHE A 78 11.81 12.35 -6.42
N LEU A 79 10.49 12.60 -6.42
CA LEU A 79 9.46 11.63 -6.03
C LEU A 79 8.84 10.94 -7.25
N LEU A 80 8.70 11.66 -8.37
CA LEU A 80 7.89 11.25 -9.51
C LEU A 80 8.43 10.01 -10.25
N HIS A 81 9.73 9.77 -10.23
CA HIS A 81 10.37 8.70 -11.01
C HIS A 81 11.11 7.67 -10.14
N LYS A 82 11.01 7.79 -8.82
CA LYS A 82 11.73 6.91 -7.89
C LYS A 82 10.79 6.39 -6.81
N PRO A 83 10.44 5.10 -6.83
CA PRO A 83 9.51 4.51 -5.84
C PRO A 83 10.05 4.58 -4.41
N LEU A 84 11.37 4.41 -4.21
CA LEU A 84 11.97 4.41 -2.88
C LEU A 84 11.78 5.71 -2.10
N PRO A 85 12.04 6.93 -2.64
CA PRO A 85 11.79 8.16 -1.91
C PRO A 85 10.30 8.36 -1.55
N ALA A 86 9.38 8.00 -2.45
CA ALA A 86 7.95 8.09 -2.19
C ALA A 86 7.53 7.14 -1.03
N MET A 87 8.04 5.92 -1.03
CA MET A 87 7.83 4.95 0.06
C MET A 87 8.42 5.47 1.37
N VAL A 88 9.65 5.98 1.37
CA VAL A 88 10.29 6.53 2.58
C VAL A 88 9.50 7.72 3.12
N ALA A 89 9.02 8.62 2.26
CA ALA A 89 8.18 9.75 2.67
C ALA A 89 6.85 9.28 3.29
N ALA A 90 6.18 8.32 2.65
CA ALA A 90 4.91 7.78 3.14
C ALA A 90 5.09 7.05 4.48
N TYR A 91 6.07 6.14 4.57
CA TYR A 91 6.31 5.39 5.82
C TYR A 91 6.99 6.21 6.90
N GLY A 92 7.68 7.28 6.54
CA GLY A 92 8.15 8.29 7.48
C GLY A 92 7.03 8.84 8.35
N ALA A 93 5.78 8.88 7.85
CA ALA A 93 4.60 9.25 8.61
C ALA A 93 4.22 8.24 9.71
N LEU A 94 4.77 7.04 9.73
CA LEU A 94 4.64 6.10 10.86
C LEU A 94 5.51 6.51 12.05
N LEU A 95 6.60 7.25 11.82
CA LEU A 95 7.53 7.68 12.88
C LEU A 95 6.86 8.61 13.91
N PRO A 96 6.09 9.66 13.53
CA PRO A 96 5.35 10.46 14.50
C PRO A 96 4.36 9.65 15.33
N LEU A 97 3.71 8.63 14.73
CA LEU A 97 2.79 7.76 15.45
C LEU A 97 3.53 6.88 16.47
N ALA A 98 4.67 6.32 16.09
CA ALA A 98 5.52 5.54 16.99
C ALA A 98 6.13 6.43 18.10
N ALA A 99 6.57 7.65 17.77
CA ALA A 99 7.07 8.62 18.74
C ALA A 99 5.98 9.02 19.74
N TYR A 100 4.76 9.28 19.27
CA TYR A 100 3.62 9.54 20.15
C TYR A 100 3.38 8.39 21.14
N ASP A 101 3.41 7.14 20.66
CA ASP A 101 3.25 5.98 21.52
C ASP A 101 4.38 5.89 22.57
N LEU A 102 5.63 6.12 22.17
CA LEU A 102 6.77 6.11 23.07
C LEU A 102 6.69 7.22 24.13
N LEU A 103 6.31 8.43 23.74
CA LEU A 103 6.19 9.56 24.66
C LEU A 103 5.02 9.42 25.64
N SER A 104 3.88 8.87 25.15
CA SER A 104 2.66 8.77 25.96
C SER A 104 2.57 7.49 26.78
N MET A 105 3.14 6.38 26.32
CA MET A 105 2.98 5.05 26.92
C MET A 105 4.31 4.36 27.26
N GLN A 106 5.45 5.01 26.97
CA GLN A 106 6.82 4.47 27.15
C GLN A 106 7.05 3.14 26.39
N ARG A 107 6.17 2.83 25.44
CA ARG A 107 6.25 1.63 24.58
C ARG A 107 5.41 1.83 23.32
N VAL A 108 5.85 1.25 22.20
CA VAL A 108 5.06 1.23 20.98
C VAL A 108 3.82 0.37 21.19
N HIS A 109 2.65 0.90 20.87
CA HIS A 109 1.40 0.18 21.01
C HIS A 109 1.33 -0.99 20.03
N ARG A 110 0.80 -2.15 20.46
CA ARG A 110 0.71 -3.36 19.63
C ARG A 110 0.03 -3.12 18.28
N ALA A 111 -1.00 -2.27 18.24
CA ALA A 111 -1.66 -1.92 16.99
C ALA A 111 -0.75 -1.14 16.03
N THR A 112 0.09 -0.23 16.56
CA THR A 112 1.07 0.52 15.76
C THR A 112 2.14 -0.42 15.22
N ALA A 113 2.69 -1.29 16.07
CA ALA A 113 3.71 -2.24 15.66
C ALA A 113 3.18 -3.24 14.61
N SER A 114 2.04 -3.90 14.87
CA SER A 114 1.49 -4.92 13.97
C SER A 114 0.96 -4.31 12.67
N GLY A 115 0.23 -3.19 12.75
CA GLY A 115 -0.31 -2.52 11.56
C GLY A 115 0.78 -1.90 10.69
N GLY A 116 1.77 -1.23 11.31
CA GLY A 116 2.92 -0.69 10.58
C GLY A 116 3.77 -1.78 9.94
N ALA A 117 4.07 -2.86 10.66
CA ALA A 117 4.77 -4.02 10.11
C ALA A 117 4.00 -4.65 8.94
N TRP A 118 2.69 -4.78 9.03
CA TRP A 118 1.86 -5.29 7.95
C TRP A 118 2.01 -4.45 6.68
N VAL A 119 1.84 -3.12 6.79
CA VAL A 119 1.89 -2.23 5.62
C VAL A 119 3.27 -2.31 4.95
N VAL A 120 4.35 -2.25 5.73
CA VAL A 120 5.71 -2.35 5.19
C VAL A 120 5.96 -3.72 4.55
N LEU A 121 5.54 -4.81 5.20
CA LEU A 121 5.74 -6.17 4.67
C LEU A 121 4.99 -6.40 3.36
N ILE A 122 3.73 -5.96 3.25
CA ILE A 122 2.94 -6.19 2.03
C ILE A 122 3.51 -5.42 0.84
N GLU A 123 4.01 -4.21 1.06
CA GLU A 123 4.65 -3.41 0.02
C GLU A 123 5.98 -4.02 -0.44
N LEU A 124 6.83 -4.42 0.51
CA LEU A 124 8.07 -5.11 0.19
C LEU A 124 7.81 -6.42 -0.57
N THR A 125 6.76 -7.14 -0.18
CA THR A 125 6.34 -8.37 -0.88
C THR A 125 5.89 -8.06 -2.30
N GLY A 126 5.08 -7.01 -2.49
CA GLY A 126 4.66 -6.55 -3.83
C GLY A 126 5.85 -6.21 -4.71
N ALA A 127 6.81 -5.46 -4.19
CA ALA A 127 8.03 -5.09 -4.89
C ALA A 127 8.94 -6.31 -5.22
N ALA A 128 8.95 -7.34 -4.36
CA ALA A 128 9.73 -8.55 -4.60
C ALA A 128 9.06 -9.48 -5.62
N ILE A 129 7.74 -9.58 -5.59
CA ILE A 129 6.98 -10.50 -6.45
C ILE A 129 6.87 -9.97 -7.89
N CYS A 130 6.87 -8.66 -8.11
CA CYS A 130 6.65 -8.06 -9.43
C CYS A 130 7.65 -8.52 -10.51
N HIS A 131 8.80 -9.04 -10.13
CA HIS A 131 9.82 -9.58 -11.06
C HIS A 131 9.84 -11.11 -11.16
N THR A 132 8.83 -11.79 -10.60
CA THR A 132 8.77 -13.26 -10.64
C THR A 132 7.97 -13.77 -11.84
N ALA A 133 8.37 -14.93 -12.38
CA ALA A 133 7.65 -15.59 -13.49
C ALA A 133 6.19 -15.95 -13.10
N ALA A 134 5.95 -16.27 -11.83
CA ALA A 134 4.60 -16.52 -11.33
C ALA A 134 3.71 -15.28 -11.41
N TRP A 135 4.27 -14.11 -11.08
CA TRP A 135 3.58 -12.82 -11.22
C TRP A 135 3.29 -12.50 -12.68
N ASP A 136 4.26 -12.71 -13.55
CA ASP A 136 4.09 -12.50 -14.99
C ASP A 136 2.94 -13.32 -15.57
N SER A 137 2.85 -14.58 -15.20
CA SER A 137 1.76 -15.47 -15.62
C SER A 137 0.41 -14.99 -15.08
N PHE A 138 0.36 -14.61 -13.79
CA PHE A 138 -0.84 -14.09 -13.15
C PHE A 138 -1.33 -12.79 -13.80
N ALA A 139 -0.45 -11.81 -13.98
CA ALA A 139 -0.80 -10.51 -14.57
C ALA A 139 -1.27 -10.67 -16.04
N THR A 140 -0.62 -11.55 -16.82
CA THR A 140 -1.03 -11.86 -18.18
C THR A 140 -2.43 -12.50 -18.21
N HIS A 141 -2.71 -13.40 -17.28
CA HIS A 141 -4.01 -14.04 -17.14
C HIS A 141 -5.10 -13.03 -16.79
N MET A 142 -4.83 -12.15 -15.82
CA MET A 142 -5.77 -11.09 -15.44
C MET A 142 -6.05 -10.12 -16.58
N HIS A 143 -5.03 -9.78 -17.38
CA HIS A 143 -5.22 -8.96 -18.59
C HIS A 143 -6.15 -9.64 -19.59
N SER A 144 -6.04 -10.96 -19.78
CA SER A 144 -6.90 -11.71 -20.74
C SER A 144 -8.37 -11.79 -20.31
N PHE A 145 -8.69 -11.59 -19.03
CA PHE A 145 -10.08 -11.52 -18.55
C PHE A 145 -10.69 -10.13 -18.66
N GLY A 146 -9.87 -9.09 -18.78
CA GLY A 146 -10.32 -7.69 -18.86
C GLY A 146 -10.51 -7.15 -20.28
N CYS A 147 -10.20 -7.95 -21.29
CA CYS A 147 -10.37 -7.60 -22.72
C CYS A 147 -11.67 -8.14 -23.29
#